data_f23a8c87868b60998b5fa492c8cf7181
#
_entry.id   f23a8c87868b60998b5fa492c8cf7181
#
_cell.length_a   1.000
_cell.length_b   1.000
_cell.length_c   1.000
_cell.angle_alpha   90.00
_cell.angle_beta   90.00
_cell.angle_gamma   90.00
#
_symmetry.space_group_name_H-M   'P 1'
#
loop_
_entity.id
_entity.type
_entity.pdbx_description
1 polymer ?
#
loop_
_entity_poly.entity_id
_entity_poly.type
_entity_poly.pdbx_seq_one_letter_code
_entity_poly.pdbx_strand_id
1 'polypeptide(L)'
;VGVPVYFQSVLSDGTAEGRREAFFLIGSFLALWIIAYGAVQAFAPRLLGAKGQPATETTRKAILWAGLLVPVPFLLAGAAWLAEGPSPLLTATLILGLLAFGFVFAVNSSVHSYLILAYAGSEKAAEDVGFYYAANALGRFIGTLLSGLLYQWGGLLYALIGSAVMLTACWLITLTLPDRRSDTRLGVLDT
;
A
#
# COMPACT_ATOMS: atom_id res chain seq x y z
N VAL A 1 -0.75 -0.41 12.43
CA VAL A 1 -0.90 -0.43 13.91
C VAL A 1 -2.29 -0.91 14.31
N GLY A 2 -3.38 -0.31 13.76
CA GLY A 2 -4.75 -0.62 14.20
C GLY A 2 -5.15 -2.10 14.09
N VAL A 3 -4.90 -2.75 12.95
CA VAL A 3 -5.32 -4.15 12.73
C VAL A 3 -4.58 -5.15 13.64
N PRO A 4 -3.25 -5.10 13.80
CA PRO A 4 -2.57 -5.95 14.80
C PRO A 4 -3.08 -5.77 16.22
N VAL A 5 -3.41 -4.55 16.65
CA VAL A 5 -3.99 -4.29 17.98
C VAL A 5 -5.38 -4.89 18.12
N TYR A 6 -6.21 -4.79 17.07
CA TYR A 6 -7.50 -5.47 17.02
C TYR A 6 -7.33 -6.99 17.15
N PHE A 7 -6.43 -7.62 16.37
CA PHE A 7 -6.19 -9.06 16.49
C PHE A 7 -5.67 -9.44 17.88
N GLN A 8 -4.83 -8.63 18.49
CA GLN A 8 -4.39 -8.86 19.87
C GLN A 8 -5.57 -8.90 20.84
N SER A 9 -6.57 -8.02 20.67
CA SER A 9 -7.75 -7.99 21.54
C SER A 9 -8.71 -9.16 21.32
N VAL A 10 -8.71 -9.75 20.13
CA VAL A 10 -9.60 -10.89 19.78
C VAL A 10 -8.98 -12.25 20.13
N LEU A 11 -7.65 -12.38 19.93
CA LEU A 11 -6.93 -13.65 20.09
C LEU A 11 -6.43 -13.89 21.51
N SER A 12 -6.32 -12.83 22.34
CA SER A 12 -5.84 -12.95 23.72
C SER A 12 -7.01 -13.12 24.69
N ASP A 13 -6.89 -14.08 25.58
CA ASP A 13 -7.83 -14.29 26.72
C ASP A 13 -7.57 -13.33 27.90
N GLY A 14 -6.64 -12.36 27.75
CA GLY A 14 -6.26 -11.43 28.78
C GLY A 14 -5.17 -11.95 29.74
N THR A 15 -4.82 -13.23 29.71
CA THR A 15 -3.72 -13.79 30.47
C THR A 15 -2.35 -13.41 29.87
N ALA A 16 -1.28 -13.56 30.63
CA ALA A 16 0.07 -13.33 30.11
C ALA A 16 0.44 -14.32 29.01
N GLU A 17 -0.02 -15.59 29.14
CA GLU A 17 0.19 -16.65 28.16
C GLU A 17 -0.60 -16.41 26.89
N GLY A 18 -1.90 -16.10 26.98
CA GLY A 18 -2.74 -15.79 25.82
C GLY A 18 -2.28 -14.55 25.06
N ARG A 19 -1.76 -13.51 25.76
CA ARG A 19 -1.12 -12.38 25.08
C ARG A 19 0.13 -12.77 24.30
N ARG A 20 0.93 -13.69 24.86
CA ARG A 20 2.14 -14.19 24.19
C ARG A 20 1.78 -15.02 22.95
N GLU A 21 0.82 -15.91 23.06
CA GLU A 21 0.33 -16.71 21.93
C GLU A 21 -0.22 -15.83 20.80
N ALA A 22 -1.09 -14.88 21.15
CA ALA A 22 -1.63 -13.90 20.19
C ALA A 22 -0.51 -13.13 19.49
N PHE A 23 0.53 -12.70 20.23
CA PHE A 23 1.69 -12.03 19.66
C PHE A 23 2.42 -12.88 18.63
N PHE A 24 2.66 -14.16 18.92
CA PHE A 24 3.32 -15.07 17.99
C PHE A 24 2.45 -15.37 16.76
N LEU A 25 1.15 -15.55 16.93
CA LEU A 25 0.22 -15.77 15.81
C LEU A 25 0.16 -14.57 14.88
N ILE A 26 0.02 -13.38 15.43
CA ILE A 26 0.01 -12.12 14.66
C ILE A 26 1.35 -11.92 13.95
N GLY A 27 2.46 -12.13 14.66
CA GLY A 27 3.81 -12.02 14.10
C GLY A 27 4.04 -12.99 12.94
N SER A 28 3.61 -14.24 13.10
CA SER A 28 3.70 -15.27 12.04
C SER A 28 2.84 -14.91 10.83
N PHE A 29 1.60 -14.46 11.04
CA PHE A 29 0.74 -13.99 9.97
C PHE A 29 1.36 -12.82 9.20
N LEU A 30 1.88 -11.82 9.90
CA LEU A 30 2.54 -10.66 9.27
C LEU A 30 3.81 -11.06 8.52
N ALA A 31 4.60 -11.99 9.06
CA ALA A 31 5.80 -12.50 8.38
C ALA A 31 5.44 -13.21 7.07
N LEU A 32 4.46 -14.11 7.10
CA LEU A 32 3.97 -14.79 5.91
C LEU A 32 3.36 -13.81 4.90
N TRP A 33 2.62 -12.82 5.39
CA TRP A 33 2.04 -11.77 4.55
C TRP A 33 3.14 -10.94 3.84
N ILE A 34 4.22 -10.57 4.54
CA ILE A 34 5.35 -9.84 3.95
C ILE A 34 6.08 -10.70 2.92
N ILE A 35 6.27 -12.00 3.19
CA ILE A 35 6.90 -12.93 2.25
C ILE A 35 6.03 -13.06 0.99
N ALA A 36 4.72 -13.25 1.14
CA ALA A 36 3.78 -13.33 0.01
C ALA A 36 3.76 -12.02 -0.79
N TYR A 37 3.75 -10.88 -0.10
CA TYR A 37 3.87 -9.55 -0.71
C TYR A 37 5.14 -9.44 -1.56
N GLY A 38 6.30 -9.83 -1.02
CA GLY A 38 7.57 -9.81 -1.72
C GLY A 38 7.58 -10.73 -2.96
N ALA A 39 6.97 -11.91 -2.85
CA ALA A 39 6.82 -12.82 -3.98
C ALA A 39 5.96 -12.19 -5.10
N VAL A 40 4.78 -11.64 -4.76
CA VAL A 40 3.93 -10.95 -5.74
C VAL A 40 4.69 -9.79 -6.39
N GLN A 41 5.40 -8.98 -5.60
CA GLN A 41 6.19 -7.86 -6.12
C GLN A 41 7.29 -8.33 -7.10
N ALA A 42 7.95 -9.44 -6.82
CA ALA A 42 8.98 -10.01 -7.70
C ALA A 42 8.40 -10.53 -9.03
N PHE A 43 7.16 -11.05 -9.03
CA PHE A 43 6.49 -11.54 -10.23
C PHE A 43 5.70 -10.46 -10.99
N ALA A 44 5.33 -9.37 -10.35
CA ALA A 44 4.52 -8.29 -10.92
C ALA A 44 5.08 -7.74 -12.25
N PRO A 45 6.41 -7.55 -12.46
CA PRO A 45 6.95 -7.10 -13.74
C PRO A 45 6.63 -8.03 -14.91
N ARG A 46 6.57 -9.35 -14.65
CA ARG A 46 6.19 -10.34 -15.67
C ARG A 46 4.71 -10.28 -16.00
N LEU A 47 3.86 -10.13 -14.97
CA LEU A 47 2.40 -10.00 -15.11
C LEU A 47 2.00 -8.72 -15.86
N LEU A 48 2.75 -7.65 -15.66
CA LEU A 48 2.44 -6.33 -16.23
C LEU A 48 3.08 -6.12 -17.61
N GLY A 49 3.96 -7.03 -18.06
CA GLY A 49 4.73 -6.84 -19.29
C GLY A 49 5.64 -5.60 -19.23
N ALA A 50 6.13 -5.22 -18.04
CA ALA A 50 6.74 -3.92 -17.76
C ALA A 50 8.07 -3.65 -18.47
N LYS A 51 8.68 -4.65 -19.11
CA LYS A 51 9.96 -4.47 -19.82
C LYS A 51 9.74 -3.72 -21.13
N GLY A 52 10.36 -2.54 -21.24
CA GLY A 52 10.36 -1.74 -22.48
C GLY A 52 9.08 -0.97 -22.77
N GLN A 53 8.19 -0.81 -21.78
CA GLN A 53 6.99 0.00 -21.95
C GLN A 53 7.27 1.51 -21.86
N PRO A 54 6.56 2.33 -22.66
CA PRO A 54 6.66 3.78 -22.57
C PRO A 54 6.17 4.30 -21.21
N ALA A 55 6.72 5.44 -20.76
CA ALA A 55 6.37 6.07 -19.48
C ALA A 55 4.86 6.33 -19.33
N THR A 56 4.18 6.70 -20.42
CA THR A 56 2.72 6.93 -20.47
C THR A 56 1.91 5.70 -20.04
N GLU A 57 2.30 4.52 -20.50
CA GLU A 57 1.61 3.28 -20.13
C GLU A 57 1.87 2.92 -18.67
N THR A 58 3.09 3.16 -18.19
CA THR A 58 3.45 2.96 -16.78
C THR A 58 2.65 3.91 -15.87
N THR A 59 2.49 5.18 -16.24
CA THR A 59 1.65 6.16 -15.51
C THR A 59 0.20 5.70 -15.43
N ARG A 60 -0.38 5.24 -16.55
CA ARG A 60 -1.76 4.73 -16.57
C ARG A 60 -1.93 3.52 -15.65
N LYS A 61 -0.97 2.61 -15.63
CA LYS A 61 -0.96 1.46 -14.72
C LYS A 61 -0.85 1.91 -13.25
N ALA A 62 0.00 2.90 -12.95
CA ALA A 62 0.11 3.45 -11.61
C ALA A 62 -1.21 4.04 -11.12
N ILE A 63 -1.91 4.83 -11.95
CA ILE A 63 -3.23 5.38 -11.63
C ILE A 63 -4.25 4.28 -11.37
N LEU A 64 -4.28 3.24 -12.21
CA LEU A 64 -5.21 2.11 -12.05
C LEU A 64 -4.96 1.36 -10.73
N TRP A 65 -3.72 0.94 -10.49
CA TRP A 65 -3.38 0.14 -9.32
C TRP A 65 -3.47 0.92 -8.02
N ALA A 66 -3.13 2.21 -8.02
CA ALA A 66 -3.37 3.10 -6.88
C ALA A 66 -4.88 3.26 -6.60
N GLY A 67 -5.69 3.41 -7.66
CA GLY A 67 -7.15 3.51 -7.53
C GLY A 67 -7.80 2.24 -6.98
N LEU A 68 -7.29 1.06 -7.33
CA LEU A 68 -7.78 -0.22 -6.81
C LEU A 68 -7.50 -0.41 -5.30
N LEU A 69 -6.53 0.32 -4.74
CA LEU A 69 -6.26 0.28 -3.30
C LEU A 69 -7.31 1.05 -2.49
N VAL A 70 -7.87 2.10 -3.05
CA VAL A 70 -8.77 3.03 -2.34
C VAL A 70 -10.01 2.35 -1.74
N PRO A 71 -10.77 1.51 -2.47
CA PRO A 71 -11.99 0.91 -1.93
C PRO A 71 -11.75 -0.07 -0.77
N VAL A 72 -10.58 -0.70 -0.69
CA VAL A 72 -10.34 -1.75 0.30
C VAL A 72 -10.49 -1.26 1.74
N PRO A 73 -9.78 -0.22 2.21
CA PRO A 73 -9.94 0.24 3.57
C PRO A 73 -11.31 0.88 3.82
N PHE A 74 -12.00 1.44 2.80
CA PHE A 74 -13.39 1.89 2.94
C PHE A 74 -14.34 0.72 3.22
N LEU A 75 -14.22 -0.37 2.47
CA LEU A 75 -15.02 -1.58 2.69
C LEU A 75 -14.76 -2.20 4.07
N LEU A 76 -13.48 -2.23 4.49
CA LEU A 76 -13.12 -2.72 5.83
C LEU A 76 -13.62 -1.79 6.94
N ALA A 77 -13.61 -0.47 6.73
CA ALA A 77 -14.18 0.49 7.66
C ALA A 77 -15.70 0.32 7.79
N GLY A 78 -16.40 0.11 6.66
CA GLY A 78 -17.82 -0.21 6.64
C GLY A 78 -18.14 -1.50 7.40
N ALA A 79 -17.35 -2.55 7.20
CA ALA A 79 -17.49 -3.81 7.93
C ALA A 79 -17.24 -3.63 9.43
N ALA A 80 -16.22 -2.86 9.82
CA ALA A 80 -15.94 -2.56 11.22
C ALA A 80 -17.03 -1.72 11.88
N TRP A 81 -17.65 -0.80 11.13
CA TRP A 81 -18.76 0.01 11.63
C TRP A 81 -20.03 -0.82 11.83
N LEU A 82 -20.33 -1.75 10.92
CA LEU A 82 -21.52 -2.61 11.00
C LEU A 82 -21.40 -3.72 12.05
N ALA A 83 -20.18 -4.09 12.43
CA ALA A 83 -19.94 -5.24 13.30
C ALA A 83 -20.21 -4.97 14.80
N GLU A 84 -20.46 -3.70 15.19
CA GLU A 84 -20.72 -3.29 16.59
C GLU A 84 -19.67 -3.79 17.62
N GLY A 85 -18.61 -4.46 17.16
CA GLY A 85 -17.54 -5.02 18.01
C GLY A 85 -16.77 -6.16 17.37
N PRO A 86 -15.84 -6.75 18.12
CA PRO A 86 -15.05 -7.90 17.68
C PRO A 86 -15.94 -9.12 17.38
N SER A 87 -15.79 -9.70 16.18
CA SER A 87 -16.54 -10.88 15.77
C SER A 87 -15.71 -11.78 14.84
N PRO A 88 -15.99 -13.09 14.76
CA PRO A 88 -15.31 -13.97 13.81
C PRO A 88 -15.48 -13.54 12.35
N LEU A 89 -16.65 -12.99 12.01
CA LEU A 89 -16.93 -12.47 10.67
C LEU A 89 -16.08 -11.25 10.34
N LEU A 90 -15.99 -10.28 11.26
CA LEU A 90 -15.12 -9.12 11.08
C LEU A 90 -13.66 -9.54 10.97
N THR A 91 -13.21 -10.48 11.82
CA THR A 91 -11.85 -11.01 11.78
C THR A 91 -11.51 -11.63 10.42
N ALA A 92 -12.40 -12.49 9.90
CA ALA A 92 -12.24 -13.10 8.58
C ALA A 92 -12.24 -12.03 7.46
N THR A 93 -13.12 -11.05 7.54
CA THR A 93 -13.19 -9.93 6.58
C THR A 93 -11.90 -9.10 6.58
N LEU A 94 -11.34 -8.83 7.76
CA LEU A 94 -10.06 -8.13 7.88
C LEU A 94 -8.90 -8.94 7.29
N ILE A 95 -8.84 -10.25 7.54
CA ILE A 95 -7.81 -11.13 6.97
C ILE A 95 -7.89 -11.14 5.45
N LEU A 96 -9.07 -11.38 4.89
CA LEU A 96 -9.29 -11.40 3.44
C LEU A 96 -8.99 -10.04 2.80
N GLY A 97 -9.43 -8.96 3.44
CA GLY A 97 -9.15 -7.60 3.00
C GLY A 97 -7.65 -7.25 3.03
N LEU A 98 -6.92 -7.70 4.05
CA LEU A 98 -5.46 -7.53 4.12
C LEU A 98 -4.74 -8.34 3.05
N LEU A 99 -5.20 -9.54 2.72
CA LEU A 99 -4.62 -10.34 1.64
C LEU A 99 -4.86 -9.68 0.28
N ALA A 100 -6.09 -9.23 0.02
CA ALA A 100 -6.43 -8.50 -1.20
C ALA A 100 -5.64 -7.18 -1.30
N PHE A 101 -5.59 -6.41 -0.22
CA PHE A 101 -4.80 -5.18 -0.13
C PHE A 101 -3.32 -5.45 -0.40
N GLY A 102 -2.75 -6.47 0.23
CA GLY A 102 -1.35 -6.86 0.08
C GLY A 102 -1.00 -7.20 -1.37
N PHE A 103 -1.87 -7.93 -2.06
CA PHE A 103 -1.69 -8.26 -3.48
C PHE A 103 -1.69 -6.98 -4.34
N VAL A 104 -2.74 -6.16 -4.26
CA VAL A 104 -2.86 -4.93 -5.04
C VAL A 104 -1.71 -3.97 -4.74
N PHE A 105 -1.35 -3.84 -3.45
CA PHE A 105 -0.26 -2.98 -3.00
C PHE A 105 1.11 -3.46 -3.50
N ALA A 106 1.36 -4.78 -3.56
CA ALA A 106 2.60 -5.33 -4.10
C ALA A 106 2.76 -5.00 -5.59
N VAL A 107 1.68 -5.14 -6.37
CA VAL A 107 1.69 -4.78 -7.80
C VAL A 107 1.87 -3.27 -7.97
N ASN A 108 1.12 -2.45 -7.23
CA ASN A 108 1.23 -1.00 -7.25
C ASN A 108 2.65 -0.52 -6.90
N SER A 109 3.27 -1.09 -5.87
CA SER A 109 4.64 -0.79 -5.48
C SER A 109 5.65 -1.12 -6.58
N SER A 110 5.47 -2.24 -7.28
CA SER A 110 6.29 -2.60 -8.43
C SER A 110 6.13 -1.59 -9.58
N VAL A 111 4.91 -1.19 -9.92
CA VAL A 111 4.63 -0.18 -10.96
C VAL A 111 5.30 1.15 -10.61
N HIS A 112 5.20 1.60 -9.36
CA HIS A 112 5.82 2.85 -8.92
C HIS A 112 7.36 2.80 -9.00
N SER A 113 7.98 1.66 -8.69
CA SER A 113 9.43 1.48 -8.85
C SER A 113 9.88 1.66 -10.30
N TYR A 114 9.11 1.16 -11.27
CA TYR A 114 9.37 1.39 -12.70
C TYR A 114 9.10 2.83 -13.11
N LEU A 115 8.06 3.45 -12.56
CA LEU A 115 7.71 4.84 -12.85
C LEU A 115 8.86 5.78 -12.47
N ILE A 116 9.47 5.58 -11.30
CA ILE A 116 10.60 6.39 -10.86
C ILE A 116 11.77 6.28 -11.83
N LEU A 117 12.12 5.05 -12.25
CA LEU A 117 13.19 4.84 -13.22
C LEU A 117 12.87 5.48 -14.57
N ALA A 118 11.59 5.53 -14.97
CA ALA A 118 11.15 6.14 -16.21
C ALA A 118 11.19 7.68 -16.16
N TYR A 119 11.04 8.28 -14.97
CA TYR A 119 11.12 9.73 -14.76
C TYR A 119 12.51 10.23 -14.37
N ALA A 120 13.36 9.38 -13.81
CA ALA A 120 14.73 9.71 -13.45
C ALA A 120 15.55 10.01 -14.72
N GLY A 121 16.17 11.19 -14.76
CA GLY A 121 17.11 11.56 -15.83
C GLY A 121 18.40 10.75 -15.70
N SER A 122 19.07 10.47 -16.83
CA SER A 122 20.30 9.68 -16.86
C SER A 122 21.43 10.26 -15.99
N GLU A 123 21.49 11.60 -15.84
CA GLU A 123 22.54 12.27 -15.06
C GLU A 123 22.28 12.34 -13.56
N LYS A 124 21.00 12.24 -13.11
CA LYS A 124 20.59 12.38 -11.71
C LYS A 124 19.80 11.18 -11.16
N ALA A 125 19.82 10.07 -11.87
CA ALA A 125 19.03 8.89 -11.50
C ALA A 125 19.26 8.42 -10.05
N ALA A 126 20.49 8.48 -9.55
CA ALA A 126 20.82 8.09 -8.17
C ALA A 126 20.22 9.06 -7.13
N GLU A 127 20.21 10.38 -7.43
CA GLU A 127 19.63 11.41 -6.58
C GLU A 127 18.10 11.26 -6.52
N ASP A 128 17.43 11.11 -7.68
CA ASP A 128 15.99 10.95 -7.79
C ASP A 128 15.49 9.69 -7.06
N VAL A 129 16.21 8.59 -7.22
CA VAL A 129 15.93 7.33 -6.51
C VAL A 129 16.14 7.50 -4.99
N GLY A 130 17.20 8.22 -4.59
CA GLY A 130 17.46 8.55 -3.18
C GLY A 130 16.34 9.35 -2.56
N PHE A 131 15.84 10.39 -3.21
CA PHE A 131 14.68 11.17 -2.78
C PHE A 131 13.42 10.33 -2.63
N TYR A 132 13.17 9.43 -3.58
CA TYR A 132 12.03 8.51 -3.48
C TYR A 132 12.10 7.61 -2.24
N TYR A 133 13.25 7.01 -1.97
CA TYR A 133 13.40 6.15 -0.79
C TYR A 133 13.29 6.94 0.52
N ALA A 134 13.81 8.16 0.56
CA ALA A 134 13.66 9.05 1.71
C ALA A 134 12.19 9.42 1.94
N ALA A 135 11.46 9.81 0.89
CA ALA A 135 10.03 10.09 0.96
C ALA A 135 9.21 8.86 1.40
N ASN A 136 9.56 7.66 0.91
CA ASN A 136 8.92 6.41 1.31
C ASN A 136 9.16 6.11 2.80
N ALA A 137 10.39 6.29 3.30
CA ALA A 137 10.72 6.11 4.72
C ALA A 137 9.95 7.10 5.60
N LEU A 138 9.89 8.38 5.22
CA LEU A 138 9.11 9.40 5.91
C LEU A 138 7.62 9.09 5.91
N GLY A 139 7.08 8.66 4.77
CA GLY A 139 5.68 8.24 4.65
C GLY A 139 5.32 7.06 5.57
N ARG A 140 6.21 6.07 5.69
CA ARG A 140 6.04 4.95 6.63
C ARG A 140 6.05 5.42 8.09
N PHE A 141 6.94 6.32 8.44
CA PHE A 141 7.01 6.89 9.79
C PHE A 141 5.73 7.65 10.13
N ILE A 142 5.32 8.59 9.30
CA ILE A 142 4.09 9.38 9.50
C ILE A 142 2.86 8.46 9.50
N GLY A 143 2.76 7.51 8.58
CA GLY A 143 1.65 6.56 8.51
C GLY A 143 1.53 5.70 9.75
N THR A 144 2.64 5.25 10.33
CA THR A 144 2.65 4.49 11.58
C THR A 144 2.17 5.33 12.75
N LEU A 145 2.65 6.57 12.88
CA LEU A 145 2.21 7.51 13.91
C LEU A 145 0.71 7.81 13.80
N LEU A 146 0.25 8.21 12.61
CA LEU A 146 -1.17 8.52 12.36
C LEU A 146 -2.05 7.31 12.64
N SER A 147 -1.66 6.11 12.22
CA SER A 147 -2.42 4.89 12.49
C SER A 147 -2.55 4.62 13.99
N GLY A 148 -1.50 4.89 14.77
CA GLY A 148 -1.53 4.77 16.24
C GLY A 148 -2.45 5.80 16.88
N LEU A 149 -2.34 7.08 16.49
CA LEU A 149 -3.17 8.17 17.01
C LEU A 149 -4.65 7.97 16.68
N LEU A 150 -4.96 7.64 15.42
CA LEU A 150 -6.33 7.39 14.99
C LEU A 150 -6.95 6.19 15.71
N TYR A 151 -6.14 5.16 15.97
CA TYR A 151 -6.61 4.01 16.74
C TYR A 151 -6.90 4.40 18.20
N GLN A 152 -6.10 5.26 18.82
CA GLN A 152 -6.35 5.77 20.17
C GLN A 152 -7.63 6.61 20.26
N TRP A 153 -7.98 7.36 19.21
CA TRP A 153 -9.15 8.23 19.21
C TRP A 153 -10.46 7.52 18.90
N GLY A 154 -10.46 6.53 18.05
CA GLY A 154 -11.69 5.87 17.58
C GLY A 154 -11.50 4.42 17.16
N GLY A 155 -10.48 3.75 17.70
CA GLY A 155 -10.26 2.33 17.48
C GLY A 155 -9.94 1.97 16.03
N LEU A 156 -10.29 0.74 15.68
CA LEU A 156 -10.06 0.19 14.35
C LEU A 156 -10.73 1.01 13.24
N LEU A 157 -11.95 1.49 13.47
CA LEU A 157 -12.72 2.25 12.50
C LEU A 157 -11.98 3.51 12.05
N TYR A 158 -11.47 4.31 13.00
CA TYR A 158 -10.75 5.55 12.67
C TYR A 158 -9.42 5.28 11.96
N ALA A 159 -8.71 4.22 12.35
CA ALA A 159 -7.49 3.81 11.67
C ALA A 159 -7.75 3.41 10.20
N LEU A 160 -8.86 2.71 9.92
CA LEU A 160 -9.26 2.31 8.57
C LEU A 160 -9.73 3.51 7.73
N ILE A 161 -10.54 4.41 8.31
CA ILE A 161 -10.96 5.65 7.63
C ILE A 161 -9.74 6.51 7.30
N GLY A 162 -8.81 6.70 8.23
CA GLY A 162 -7.59 7.45 7.99
C GLY A 162 -6.73 6.84 6.87
N SER A 163 -6.64 5.51 6.82
CA SER A 163 -5.97 4.81 5.72
C SER A 163 -6.67 5.05 4.38
N ALA A 164 -8.01 5.01 4.35
CA ALA A 164 -8.80 5.28 3.15
C ALA A 164 -8.60 6.72 2.64
N VAL A 165 -8.61 7.70 3.54
CA VAL A 165 -8.37 9.11 3.20
C VAL A 165 -6.97 9.31 2.64
N MET A 166 -5.94 8.74 3.28
CA MET A 166 -4.55 8.84 2.80
C MET A 166 -4.36 8.20 1.43
N LEU A 167 -4.95 7.03 1.19
CA LEU A 167 -4.89 6.37 -0.12
C LEU A 167 -5.64 7.15 -1.20
N THR A 168 -6.79 7.72 -0.85
CA THR A 168 -7.54 8.59 -1.77
C THR A 168 -6.71 9.82 -2.15
N ALA A 169 -6.09 10.48 -1.17
CA ALA A 169 -5.20 11.61 -1.43
C ALA A 169 -4.01 11.21 -2.33
N CYS A 170 -3.37 10.07 -2.04
CA CYS A 170 -2.29 9.52 -2.85
C CYS A 170 -2.76 9.26 -4.29
N TRP A 171 -3.93 8.64 -4.48
CA TRP A 171 -4.49 8.39 -5.80
C TRP A 171 -4.80 9.68 -6.56
N LEU A 172 -5.42 10.67 -5.90
CA LEU A 172 -5.70 11.98 -6.51
C LEU A 172 -4.42 12.69 -6.95
N ILE A 173 -3.35 12.64 -6.14
CA ILE A 173 -2.04 13.17 -6.53
C ILE A 173 -1.47 12.39 -7.72
N THR A 174 -1.65 11.06 -7.76
CA THR A 174 -1.18 10.24 -8.89
C THR A 174 -1.88 10.62 -10.21
N LEU A 175 -3.15 11.10 -10.16
CA LEU A 175 -3.86 11.59 -11.34
C LEU A 175 -3.22 12.85 -11.95
N THR A 176 -2.45 13.61 -11.17
CA THR A 176 -1.80 14.84 -11.65
C THR A 176 -0.44 14.59 -12.31
N LEU A 177 0.02 13.33 -12.37
CA LEU A 177 1.28 12.99 -13.02
C LEU A 177 1.22 13.34 -14.51
N PRO A 178 2.23 14.07 -15.05
CA PRO A 178 2.23 14.47 -16.44
C PRO A 178 2.39 13.25 -17.36
N ASP A 179 1.55 13.19 -18.41
CA ASP A 179 1.76 12.27 -19.52
C ASP A 179 3.02 12.71 -20.29
N ARG A 180 4.16 12.12 -20.00
CA ARG A 180 5.32 12.22 -20.89
C ARG A 180 5.03 11.47 -22.19
N ARG A 181 4.28 12.10 -23.08
CA ARG A 181 4.34 11.77 -24.50
C ARG A 181 5.76 12.08 -24.93
N SER A 182 6.46 11.03 -25.34
CA SER A 182 7.84 11.08 -25.83
C SER A 182 8.12 12.36 -26.62
N ASP A 183 8.98 13.23 -26.11
CA ASP A 183 9.62 14.34 -26.82
C ASP A 183 10.56 13.86 -27.96
N THR A 184 10.30 12.69 -28.51
CA THR A 184 11.03 12.11 -29.66
C THR A 184 10.72 12.83 -30.96
N ARG A 185 9.90 13.91 -30.95
CA ARG A 185 9.60 14.69 -32.17
C ARG A 185 10.45 15.95 -32.37
N LEU A 186 11.31 16.32 -31.44
CA LEU A 186 12.12 17.54 -31.58
C LEU A 186 13.59 17.27 -31.95
N GLY A 187 14.01 16.03 -32.12
CA GLY A 187 15.39 15.67 -32.50
C GLY A 187 15.63 15.36 -33.99
N VAL A 188 14.63 15.52 -34.86
CA VAL A 188 14.75 15.16 -36.30
C VAL A 188 14.71 16.35 -37.25
N LEU A 189 14.76 17.58 -36.76
CA LEU A 189 14.75 18.75 -37.65
C LEU A 189 16.06 19.57 -37.64
N ASP A 190 17.14 19.10 -37.02
CA ASP A 190 18.45 19.74 -37.07
C ASP A 190 19.54 18.75 -37.53
N THR A 191 19.43 18.26 -38.77
CA THR A 191 20.55 17.74 -39.60
C THR A 191 20.34 18.15 -41.04
#